data_bab5e145fb5f37c92f8f2bcd292a1306
#
_entry.id   bab5e145fb5f37c92f8f2bcd292a1306
#
_cell.length_a   1.000
_cell.length_b   1.000
_cell.length_c   1.000
_cell.angle_alpha   90.00
_cell.angle_beta   90.00
_cell.angle_gamma   90.00
#
_symmetry.space_group_name_H-M   'P 1'
#
loop_
_entity.id
_entity.type
_entity.pdbx_description
1 polymer ?
#
loop_
_entity_poly.entity_id
_entity_poly.type
_entity_poly.pdbx_seq_one_letter_code
_entity_poly.pdbx_strand_id
1 'polypeptide(L)'
;KKDAKWSNGDEVTAQDFVTSFEHEVDPTSKSQIASDFKYFKNYNAVQSGKMKPSALGVKALSEKKLQITLSKRQPWLNDILASKGYPINTAAFKKYGSKYGTSSAKTVTNGAYKLVNWNGTSDDWEYVKNTHYWDAKNVKINKVAVQVVKEPGTAQNLFTSGKVQETALSGTY
;
A
#
# COMPACT_ATOMS: atom_id res chain seq x y z
N LYS A 1 -2.91 -2.37 15.39
CA LYS A 1 -4.16 -2.16 16.15
C LYS A 1 -4.97 -3.45 16.13
N LYS A 2 -5.62 -3.81 17.26
CA LYS A 2 -6.45 -5.02 17.35
C LYS A 2 -7.71 -4.92 16.50
N ASP A 3 -8.21 -3.72 16.33
CA ASP A 3 -9.45 -3.33 15.66
C ASP A 3 -9.23 -2.75 14.24
N ALA A 4 -8.04 -2.89 13.70
CA ALA A 4 -7.76 -2.40 12.35
C ALA A 4 -8.54 -3.19 11.31
N LYS A 5 -9.24 -2.47 10.42
CA LYS A 5 -10.06 -3.03 9.36
C LYS A 5 -9.67 -2.49 7.99
N TRP A 6 -9.94 -3.31 6.99
CA TRP A 6 -9.91 -2.91 5.60
C TRP A 6 -11.15 -2.11 5.22
N SER A 7 -11.08 -1.36 4.13
CA SER A 7 -12.19 -0.52 3.64
C SER A 7 -13.45 -1.30 3.25
N ASN A 8 -13.35 -2.61 3.06
CA ASN A 8 -14.47 -3.53 2.81
C ASN A 8 -15.04 -4.14 4.11
N GLY A 9 -14.50 -3.77 5.28
CA GLY A 9 -14.93 -4.24 6.58
C GLY A 9 -14.19 -5.47 7.14
N ASP A 10 -13.40 -6.16 6.31
CA ASP A 10 -12.56 -7.28 6.76
C ASP A 10 -11.55 -6.83 7.82
N GLU A 11 -11.16 -7.74 8.71
CA GLU A 11 -10.09 -7.45 9.66
C GLU A 11 -8.71 -7.45 8.99
N VAL A 12 -7.84 -6.54 9.43
CA VAL A 12 -6.41 -6.60 9.06
C VAL A 12 -5.74 -7.67 9.90
N THR A 13 -5.13 -8.64 9.25
CA THR A 13 -4.50 -9.81 9.89
C THR A 13 -2.99 -9.85 9.66
N ALA A 14 -2.29 -10.68 10.43
CA ALA A 14 -0.87 -10.95 10.20
C ALA A 14 -0.63 -11.65 8.85
N GLN A 15 -1.62 -12.40 8.35
CA GLN A 15 -1.53 -13.04 7.03
C GLN A 15 -1.49 -12.02 5.89
N ASP A 16 -2.11 -10.85 6.04
CA ASP A 16 -2.07 -9.78 5.04
C ASP A 16 -0.65 -9.22 4.88
N PHE A 17 0.13 -9.16 5.97
CA PHE A 17 1.55 -8.81 5.92
C PHE A 17 2.41 -9.92 5.30
N VAL A 18 2.13 -11.19 5.63
CA VAL A 18 2.82 -12.34 4.99
C VAL A 18 2.60 -12.29 3.50
N THR A 19 1.35 -12.16 3.05
CA THR A 19 0.99 -12.07 1.63
C THR A 19 1.72 -10.91 0.93
N SER A 20 1.80 -9.75 1.59
CA SER A 20 2.50 -8.59 1.07
C SER A 20 4.00 -8.86 0.90
N PHE A 21 4.68 -9.31 1.97
CA PHE A 21 6.13 -9.56 1.89
C PHE A 21 6.50 -10.67 0.91
N GLU A 22 5.70 -11.75 0.83
CA GLU A 22 5.90 -12.80 -0.15
C GLU A 22 5.74 -12.26 -1.58
N HIS A 23 4.76 -11.40 -1.82
CA HIS A 23 4.57 -10.74 -3.12
C HIS A 23 5.72 -9.80 -3.47
N GLU A 24 6.16 -8.96 -2.53
CA GLU A 24 7.26 -8.01 -2.75
C GLU A 24 8.57 -8.70 -3.10
N VAL A 25 8.85 -9.87 -2.50
CA VAL A 25 10.10 -10.61 -2.77
C VAL A 25 9.95 -11.67 -3.88
N ASP A 26 8.78 -11.84 -4.44
CA ASP A 26 8.61 -12.73 -5.60
C ASP A 26 9.26 -12.09 -6.83
N PRO A 27 10.25 -12.75 -7.48
CA PRO A 27 10.90 -12.20 -8.69
C PRO A 27 9.91 -11.86 -9.80
N THR A 28 8.78 -12.57 -9.87
CA THR A 28 7.76 -12.35 -10.89
C THR A 28 6.95 -11.08 -10.67
N SER A 29 6.92 -10.55 -9.44
CA SER A 29 6.25 -9.30 -9.11
C SER A 29 6.96 -8.07 -9.68
N LYS A 30 8.28 -8.18 -9.94
CA LYS A 30 9.16 -7.08 -10.38
C LYS A 30 9.12 -5.87 -9.43
N SER A 31 8.91 -6.13 -8.13
CA SER A 31 8.84 -5.07 -7.12
C SER A 31 10.15 -4.30 -7.04
N GLN A 32 10.05 -2.98 -7.05
CA GLN A 32 11.20 -2.07 -6.91
C GLN A 32 11.74 -2.01 -5.47
N ILE A 33 10.95 -2.45 -4.49
CA ILE A 33 11.32 -2.43 -3.06
C ILE A 33 11.76 -3.81 -2.54
N ALA A 34 11.82 -4.84 -3.39
CA ALA A 34 12.21 -6.19 -2.98
C ALA A 34 13.53 -6.20 -2.18
N SER A 35 14.52 -5.40 -2.60
CA SER A 35 15.85 -5.33 -1.96
C SER A 35 15.83 -4.74 -0.53
N ASP A 36 14.78 -4.03 -0.14
CA ASP A 36 14.63 -3.51 1.22
C ASP A 36 14.50 -4.65 2.24
N PHE A 37 13.98 -5.81 1.81
CA PHE A 37 13.78 -7.02 2.60
C PHE A 37 14.93 -8.03 2.52
N LYS A 38 16.10 -7.64 1.98
CA LYS A 38 17.27 -8.54 1.74
C LYS A 38 17.81 -9.25 2.98
N TYR A 39 17.48 -8.77 4.17
CA TYR A 39 17.89 -9.41 5.44
C TYR A 39 16.82 -10.35 6.01
N PHE A 40 15.68 -10.49 5.36
CA PHE A 40 14.73 -11.52 5.75
C PHE A 40 15.33 -12.91 5.41
N LYS A 41 15.16 -13.87 6.31
CA LYS A 41 15.64 -15.23 6.10
C LYS A 41 15.12 -15.76 4.75
N ASN A 42 15.99 -16.45 4.02
CA ASN A 42 15.73 -17.05 2.69
C ASN A 42 15.52 -16.04 1.54
N TYR A 43 15.64 -14.74 1.74
CA TYR A 43 15.48 -13.74 0.68
C TYR A 43 16.26 -14.07 -0.59
N ASN A 44 17.58 -14.32 -0.48
CA ASN A 44 18.43 -14.61 -1.64
C ASN A 44 18.01 -15.88 -2.39
N ALA A 45 17.56 -16.91 -1.67
CA ALA A 45 17.10 -18.16 -2.26
C ALA A 45 15.77 -17.97 -3.00
N VAL A 46 14.88 -17.12 -2.47
CA VAL A 46 13.64 -16.74 -3.15
C VAL A 46 13.94 -15.91 -4.39
N GLN A 47 14.75 -14.85 -4.26
CA GLN A 47 15.10 -13.97 -5.38
C GLN A 47 15.79 -14.70 -6.54
N SER A 48 16.57 -15.75 -6.24
CA SER A 48 17.22 -16.60 -7.26
C SER A 48 16.32 -17.72 -7.80
N GLY A 49 15.05 -17.80 -7.37
CA GLY A 49 14.11 -18.85 -7.77
C GLY A 49 14.40 -20.24 -7.18
N LYS A 50 15.39 -20.38 -6.28
CA LYS A 50 15.71 -21.65 -5.60
C LYS A 50 14.67 -22.05 -4.56
N MET A 51 13.92 -21.08 -4.03
CA MET A 51 12.83 -21.30 -3.09
C MET A 51 11.61 -20.50 -3.50
N LYS A 52 10.43 -21.00 -3.13
CA LYS A 52 9.15 -20.28 -3.33
C LYS A 52 9.08 -19.07 -2.41
N PRO A 53 8.32 -18.01 -2.76
CA PRO A 53 8.10 -16.84 -1.88
C PRO A 53 7.63 -17.22 -0.47
N SER A 54 6.83 -18.28 -0.32
CA SER A 54 6.35 -18.80 0.96
C SER A 54 7.45 -19.37 1.89
N ALA A 55 8.69 -19.49 1.42
CA ALA A 55 9.83 -19.85 2.24
C ALA A 55 10.51 -18.65 2.91
N LEU A 56 10.08 -17.42 2.59
CA LEU A 56 10.59 -16.20 3.23
C LEU A 56 10.41 -16.28 4.75
N GLY A 57 11.34 -15.69 5.49
CA GLY A 57 11.33 -15.69 6.96
C GLY A 57 10.23 -14.85 7.59
N VAL A 58 8.99 -14.94 7.08
CA VAL A 58 7.81 -14.27 7.62
C VAL A 58 6.70 -15.28 7.88
N LYS A 59 6.01 -15.14 9.01
CA LYS A 59 4.95 -16.09 9.39
C LYS A 59 3.89 -15.43 10.26
N ALA A 60 2.64 -15.68 9.96
CA ALA A 60 1.53 -15.38 10.84
C ALA A 60 1.46 -16.46 11.93
N LEU A 61 1.72 -16.10 13.19
CA LEU A 61 1.61 -17.01 14.34
C LEU A 61 0.17 -17.06 14.88
N SER A 62 -0.59 -16.00 14.66
CA SER A 62 -2.01 -15.89 14.89
C SER A 62 -2.56 -14.74 14.03
N GLU A 63 -3.85 -14.48 14.07
CA GLU A 63 -4.46 -13.38 13.30
C GLU A 63 -3.79 -12.02 13.53
N LYS A 64 -3.30 -11.75 14.74
CA LYS A 64 -2.71 -10.46 15.12
C LYS A 64 -1.23 -10.54 15.52
N LYS A 65 -0.56 -11.68 15.24
CA LYS A 65 0.85 -11.88 15.60
C LYS A 65 1.66 -12.31 14.38
N LEU A 66 2.48 -11.39 13.89
CA LEU A 66 3.45 -11.63 12.83
C LEU A 66 4.83 -11.95 13.42
N GLN A 67 5.51 -12.94 12.86
CA GLN A 67 6.92 -13.21 13.12
C GLN A 67 7.74 -12.91 11.88
N ILE A 68 8.82 -12.15 12.06
CA ILE A 68 9.84 -11.92 11.03
C ILE A 68 11.14 -12.51 11.53
N THR A 69 11.75 -13.38 10.73
CA THR A 69 13.05 -14.00 10.99
C THR A 69 14.08 -13.38 10.06
N LEU A 70 15.16 -12.86 10.61
CA LEU A 70 16.24 -12.23 9.86
C LEU A 70 17.41 -13.21 9.66
N SER A 71 18.12 -13.09 8.54
CA SER A 71 19.36 -13.80 8.25
C SER A 71 20.57 -13.21 8.98
N LYS A 72 20.47 -11.92 9.35
CA LYS A 72 21.44 -11.20 10.18
C LYS A 72 20.80 -9.97 10.83
N ARG A 73 21.44 -9.42 11.84
CA ARG A 73 20.97 -8.22 12.56
C ARG A 73 20.74 -7.05 11.59
N GLN A 74 19.58 -6.40 11.71
CA GLN A 74 19.19 -5.22 10.94
C GLN A 74 18.65 -4.15 11.91
N PRO A 75 19.52 -3.24 12.42
CA PRO A 75 19.11 -2.24 13.39
C PRO A 75 18.01 -1.30 12.93
N TRP A 76 17.93 -1.02 11.62
CA TRP A 76 16.93 -0.15 10.99
C TRP A 76 15.68 -0.91 10.49
N LEU A 77 15.42 -2.12 11.00
CA LEU A 77 14.24 -2.90 10.59
C LEU A 77 12.94 -2.12 10.81
N ASN A 78 12.82 -1.41 11.92
CA ASN A 78 11.62 -0.63 12.24
C ASN A 78 11.36 0.46 11.19
N ASP A 79 12.40 1.12 10.68
CA ASP A 79 12.29 2.15 9.65
C ASP A 79 11.83 1.55 8.31
N ILE A 80 12.36 0.36 7.94
CA ILE A 80 11.89 -0.38 6.77
C ILE A 80 10.42 -0.76 6.93
N LEU A 81 10.04 -1.32 8.07
CA LEU A 81 8.64 -1.71 8.29
C LEU A 81 7.69 -0.51 8.31
N ALA A 82 8.11 0.62 8.87
CA ALA A 82 7.31 1.85 8.88
C ALA A 82 7.11 2.45 7.49
N SER A 83 8.11 2.34 6.61
CA SER A 83 8.10 2.96 5.28
C SER A 83 7.69 2.03 4.13
N LYS A 84 7.83 0.70 4.31
CA LYS A 84 7.64 -0.32 3.27
C LYS A 84 6.80 -1.51 3.71
N GLY A 85 6.54 -1.68 5.01
CA GLY A 85 5.84 -2.83 5.57
C GLY A 85 4.31 -2.71 5.50
N TYR A 86 3.76 -2.38 4.33
CA TYR A 86 2.32 -2.26 4.15
C TYR A 86 1.66 -3.61 3.90
N PRO A 87 0.50 -3.91 4.51
CA PRO A 87 -0.22 -5.15 4.24
C PRO A 87 -0.98 -5.08 2.92
N ILE A 88 -1.26 -6.23 2.33
CA ILE A 88 -2.17 -6.42 1.20
C ILE A 88 -3.37 -7.25 1.69
N ASN A 89 -4.60 -6.82 1.40
CA ASN A 89 -5.78 -7.65 1.73
C ASN A 89 -5.68 -8.99 1.00
N THR A 90 -5.43 -10.06 1.74
CA THR A 90 -5.15 -11.40 1.21
C THR A 90 -6.30 -11.95 0.38
N ALA A 91 -7.55 -11.73 0.80
CA ALA A 91 -8.72 -12.20 0.08
C ALA A 91 -8.91 -11.47 -1.25
N ALA A 92 -8.75 -10.14 -1.24
CA ALA A 92 -8.84 -9.34 -2.46
C ALA A 92 -7.68 -9.64 -3.42
N PHE A 93 -6.46 -9.82 -2.90
CA PHE A 93 -5.30 -10.20 -3.71
C PHE A 93 -5.50 -11.57 -4.38
N LYS A 94 -5.99 -12.57 -3.67
CA LYS A 94 -6.35 -13.88 -4.25
C LYS A 94 -7.44 -13.76 -5.30
N LYS A 95 -8.44 -12.89 -5.09
CA LYS A 95 -9.55 -12.68 -6.02
C LYS A 95 -9.11 -12.00 -7.31
N TYR A 96 -8.26 -10.98 -7.24
CA TYR A 96 -7.92 -10.13 -8.37
C TYR A 96 -6.55 -10.46 -9.02
N GLY A 97 -5.66 -11.16 -8.32
CA GLY A 97 -4.32 -11.51 -8.80
C GLY A 97 -3.54 -10.27 -9.27
N SER A 98 -2.97 -10.34 -10.46
CA SER A 98 -2.24 -9.23 -11.09
C SER A 98 -3.08 -7.97 -11.36
N LYS A 99 -4.40 -8.07 -11.23
CA LYS A 99 -5.31 -6.92 -11.38
C LYS A 99 -5.59 -6.21 -10.05
N TYR A 100 -5.07 -6.69 -8.90
CA TYR A 100 -5.20 -5.99 -7.64
C TYR A 100 -4.54 -4.61 -7.74
N GLY A 101 -5.23 -3.56 -7.28
CA GLY A 101 -4.73 -2.18 -7.33
C GLY A 101 -4.84 -1.48 -8.71
N THR A 102 -5.35 -2.15 -9.76
CA THR A 102 -5.42 -1.55 -11.11
C THR A 102 -6.66 -0.70 -11.36
N SER A 103 -7.56 -0.60 -10.41
CA SER A 103 -8.72 0.32 -10.41
C SER A 103 -9.28 0.45 -8.99
N SER A 104 -10.09 1.46 -8.74
CA SER A 104 -10.75 1.63 -7.44
C SER A 104 -11.60 0.43 -7.05
N ALA A 105 -12.28 -0.22 -7.99
CA ALA A 105 -13.07 -1.43 -7.76
C ALA A 105 -12.25 -2.66 -7.34
N LYS A 106 -10.93 -2.65 -7.61
CA LYS A 106 -10.00 -3.74 -7.30
C LYS A 106 -8.96 -3.36 -6.24
N THR A 107 -9.18 -2.23 -5.57
CA THR A 107 -8.30 -1.72 -4.52
C THR A 107 -9.02 -1.78 -3.18
N VAL A 108 -8.41 -2.46 -2.21
CA VAL A 108 -8.87 -2.51 -0.82
C VAL A 108 -7.79 -1.89 0.05
N THR A 109 -8.14 -0.88 0.84
CA THR A 109 -7.19 -0.12 1.66
C THR A 109 -7.52 -0.21 3.14
N ASN A 110 -6.56 0.03 4.01
CA ASN A 110 -6.75 0.13 5.46
C ASN A 110 -6.39 1.51 6.02
N GLY A 111 -6.18 2.49 5.15
CA GLY A 111 -5.89 3.88 5.51
C GLY A 111 -7.15 4.71 5.79
N ALA A 112 -6.93 6.02 6.09
CA ALA A 112 -7.97 6.98 6.39
C ALA A 112 -8.96 7.21 5.24
N TYR A 113 -8.53 6.95 4.01
CA TYR A 113 -9.32 7.15 2.80
C TYR A 113 -9.33 5.89 1.93
N LYS A 114 -10.35 5.76 1.12
CA LYS A 114 -10.46 4.78 0.05
C LYS A 114 -10.56 5.47 -1.31
N LEU A 115 -9.91 4.90 -2.31
CA LEU A 115 -9.95 5.34 -3.68
C LEU A 115 -11.30 4.99 -4.31
N VAL A 116 -11.92 5.95 -5.01
CA VAL A 116 -13.15 5.75 -5.79
C VAL A 116 -13.03 6.47 -7.15
N ASN A 117 -13.89 6.08 -8.07
CA ASN A 117 -14.04 6.71 -9.39
C ASN A 117 -12.76 6.66 -10.27
N TRP A 118 -11.84 5.73 -10.01
CA TRP A 118 -10.66 5.52 -10.84
C TRP A 118 -10.75 4.17 -11.55
N ASN A 119 -10.64 4.19 -12.87
CA ASN A 119 -10.71 3.00 -13.73
C ASN A 119 -9.34 2.42 -14.11
N GLY A 120 -8.25 3.04 -13.65
CA GLY A 120 -6.86 2.64 -13.95
C GLY A 120 -6.15 3.56 -14.95
N THR A 121 -6.88 4.38 -15.71
CA THR A 121 -6.33 5.27 -16.75
C THR A 121 -6.91 6.68 -16.74
N SER A 122 -7.97 6.94 -15.95
CA SER A 122 -8.54 8.29 -15.84
C SER A 122 -7.57 9.26 -15.18
N ASP A 123 -7.57 10.50 -15.66
CA ASP A 123 -6.76 11.61 -15.16
C ASP A 123 -7.40 12.28 -13.91
N ASP A 124 -8.51 11.74 -13.43
CA ASP A 124 -9.21 12.18 -12.24
C ASP A 124 -9.66 11.00 -11.38
N TRP A 125 -9.72 11.22 -10.08
CA TRP A 125 -10.26 10.28 -9.10
C TRP A 125 -10.62 10.99 -7.79
N GLU A 126 -11.22 10.24 -6.90
CA GLU A 126 -11.56 10.77 -5.58
C GLU A 126 -11.03 9.84 -4.48
N TYR A 127 -10.64 10.46 -3.38
CA TYR A 127 -10.47 9.80 -2.09
C TYR A 127 -11.66 10.14 -1.19
N VAL A 128 -12.37 9.13 -0.72
CA VAL A 128 -13.46 9.32 0.24
C VAL A 128 -13.09 8.72 1.58
N LYS A 129 -13.55 9.33 2.65
CA LYS A 129 -13.30 8.88 4.02
C LYS A 129 -13.64 7.39 4.18
N ASN A 130 -12.69 6.63 4.71
CA ASN A 130 -12.88 5.24 5.06
C ASN A 130 -13.48 5.14 6.46
N THR A 131 -14.76 4.80 6.55
CA THR A 131 -15.48 4.68 7.84
C THR A 131 -15.00 3.50 8.69
N HIS A 132 -14.30 2.53 8.10
CA HIS A 132 -13.69 1.41 8.81
C HIS A 132 -12.26 1.70 9.30
N TYR A 133 -11.72 2.88 9.00
CA TYR A 133 -10.40 3.26 9.50
C TYR A 133 -10.42 3.35 11.03
N TRP A 134 -9.40 2.78 11.68
CA TRP A 134 -9.35 2.70 13.15
C TRP A 134 -9.46 4.05 13.87
N ASP A 135 -9.10 5.14 13.19
CA ASP A 135 -9.20 6.51 13.71
C ASP A 135 -10.11 7.41 12.86
N ALA A 136 -11.15 6.82 12.27
CA ALA A 136 -12.09 7.53 11.39
C ALA A 136 -12.70 8.78 12.04
N LYS A 137 -12.92 8.79 13.35
CA LYS A 137 -13.47 9.94 14.09
C LYS A 137 -12.62 11.21 13.97
N ASN A 138 -11.30 11.07 13.82
CA ASN A 138 -10.36 12.18 13.70
C ASN A 138 -10.12 12.62 12.24
N VAL A 139 -10.62 11.89 11.26
CA VAL A 139 -10.57 12.27 9.84
C VAL A 139 -11.64 13.34 9.59
N LYS A 140 -11.21 14.57 9.34
CA LYS A 140 -12.11 15.75 9.21
C LYS A 140 -12.59 15.97 7.78
N ILE A 141 -11.74 15.71 6.78
CA ILE A 141 -12.08 15.88 5.37
C ILE A 141 -12.80 14.62 4.90
N ASN A 142 -14.00 14.76 4.36
CA ASN A 142 -14.81 13.64 3.92
C ASN A 142 -14.43 13.16 2.51
N LYS A 143 -13.99 14.09 1.66
CA LYS A 143 -13.66 13.82 0.27
C LYS A 143 -12.53 14.72 -0.22
N VAL A 144 -11.62 14.14 -1.01
CA VAL A 144 -10.57 14.83 -1.76
C VAL A 144 -10.74 14.44 -3.22
N ALA A 145 -11.02 15.41 -4.08
CA ALA A 145 -11.00 15.23 -5.52
C ALA A 145 -9.59 15.49 -6.05
N VAL A 146 -9.07 14.59 -6.87
CA VAL A 146 -7.73 14.70 -7.47
C VAL A 146 -7.87 14.78 -8.97
N GLN A 147 -7.13 15.70 -9.58
CA GLN A 147 -7.05 15.88 -11.02
C GLN A 147 -5.58 15.94 -11.43
N VAL A 148 -5.19 15.16 -12.43
CA VAL A 148 -3.86 15.24 -13.03
C VAL A 148 -3.80 16.46 -13.94
N VAL A 149 -2.84 17.32 -13.72
CA VAL A 149 -2.55 18.49 -14.57
C VAL A 149 -1.13 18.36 -15.07
N LYS A 150 -0.97 18.24 -16.40
CA LYS A 150 0.34 17.99 -17.03
C LYS A 150 1.24 19.23 -17.04
N GLU A 151 0.63 20.42 -17.18
CA GLU A 151 1.36 21.68 -17.29
C GLU A 151 1.40 22.40 -15.94
N PRO A 152 2.58 22.66 -15.35
CA PRO A 152 2.70 23.32 -14.05
C PRO A 152 2.02 24.69 -13.98
N GLY A 153 2.10 25.48 -15.04
CA GLY A 153 1.43 26.80 -15.12
C GLY A 153 -0.10 26.69 -15.05
N THR A 154 -0.68 25.64 -15.63
CA THR A 154 -2.11 25.38 -15.51
C THR A 154 -2.47 25.00 -14.06
N ALA A 155 -1.66 24.18 -13.40
CA ALA A 155 -1.86 23.81 -12.00
C ALA A 155 -1.81 25.05 -11.08
N GLN A 156 -0.87 25.95 -11.29
CA GLN A 156 -0.77 27.23 -10.58
C GLN A 156 -2.02 28.11 -10.81
N ASN A 157 -2.49 28.23 -12.04
CA ASN A 157 -3.68 29.01 -12.38
C ASN A 157 -4.94 28.44 -11.72
N LEU A 158 -5.07 27.12 -11.65
CA LEU A 158 -6.19 26.47 -10.93
C LEU A 158 -6.14 26.80 -9.43
N PHE A 159 -4.96 26.80 -8.83
CA PHE A 159 -4.79 27.16 -7.42
C PHE A 159 -5.08 28.65 -7.19
N THR A 160 -4.51 29.56 -7.97
CA THR A 160 -4.71 31.01 -7.79
C THR A 160 -6.15 31.45 -8.06
N SER A 161 -6.87 30.73 -8.93
CA SER A 161 -8.30 30.96 -9.19
C SER A 161 -9.23 30.28 -8.15
N GLY A 162 -8.68 29.60 -7.15
CA GLY A 162 -9.45 28.92 -6.10
C GLY A 162 -10.17 27.64 -6.56
N LYS A 163 -9.90 27.15 -7.78
CA LYS A 163 -10.51 25.91 -8.31
C LYS A 163 -9.95 24.66 -7.65
N VAL A 164 -8.69 24.70 -7.18
CA VAL A 164 -8.09 23.66 -6.35
C VAL A 164 -7.51 24.30 -5.08
N GLN A 165 -7.47 23.55 -3.98
CA GLN A 165 -7.00 24.03 -2.69
C GLN A 165 -5.53 23.67 -2.42
N GLU A 166 -5.00 22.74 -3.21
CA GLU A 166 -3.60 22.29 -3.11
C GLU A 166 -3.05 21.96 -4.49
N THR A 167 -1.78 22.30 -4.75
CA THR A 167 -1.04 21.87 -5.94
C THR A 167 0.44 21.73 -5.60
N ALA A 168 1.10 20.77 -6.24
CA ALA A 168 2.55 20.65 -6.18
C ALA A 168 3.17 21.66 -7.16
N LEU A 169 4.14 22.45 -6.69
CA LEU A 169 4.92 23.31 -7.54
C LEU A 169 6.26 22.64 -7.86
N SER A 170 6.67 22.74 -9.10
CA SER A 170 7.98 22.25 -9.58
C SER A 170 8.61 23.27 -10.51
N GLY A 171 9.94 23.31 -10.55
CA GLY A 171 10.67 24.26 -11.39
C GLY A 171 10.73 25.66 -10.79
N THR A 172 10.50 26.67 -11.62
CA THR A 172 10.64 28.12 -11.30
C THR A 172 9.34 28.80 -10.85
N TYR A 173 8.30 28.03 -10.49
CA TYR A 173 7.00 28.55 -10.06
C TYR A 173 6.95 28.72 -8.54
#